data_94ca3ea37dfa3e4b438d861b2e0fece0
#
_entry.id   94ca3ea37dfa3e4b438d861b2e0fece0
#
_cell.length_a   1.000
_cell.length_b   1.000
_cell.length_c   1.000
_cell.angle_alpha   90.00
_cell.angle_beta   90.00
_cell.angle_gamma   90.00
#
_symmetry.space_group_name_H-M   'P 1'
#
loop_
_entity.id
_entity.type
_entity.pdbx_description
1 polymer ?
#
loop_
_entity_poly.entity_id
_entity_poly.type
_entity_poly.pdbx_seq_one_letter_code
_entity_poly.pdbx_strand_id
1 'polypeptide(L)'
;MNFETENIEFKAQFTEVIYKEVIAFANTDGGVVFVGIDNNGNAVGLADVDQEYTRITNGIRDAIVPDVTMFVRFSIQDNRVVRIAVSEGSNKPYYLKGKGLKPNGVYVRQGTSSVPASPAQIRQMIKESDGDAFEEMRSMEQNLSFEAAANAFEKYGVPFGKEKYRALGITQKNDELFTNLALIISDQCAHTTKVAVFGDDSNTTFKDNKEFGGSIFAQLEDT
;
A
#
# COMPACT_ATOMS: atom_id res chain seq x y z
N MET A 1 -25.84 -20.61 -1.91
CA MET A 1 -24.58 -21.31 -2.20
C MET A 1 -23.46 -20.32 -1.96
N ASN A 2 -22.62 -20.60 -1.01
CA ASN A 2 -21.45 -19.76 -0.78
C ASN A 2 -20.28 -20.40 -1.52
N PHE A 3 -19.68 -19.68 -2.43
CA PHE A 3 -18.46 -20.10 -3.12
C PHE A 3 -17.29 -19.27 -2.58
N GLU A 4 -16.08 -19.80 -2.69
CA GLU A 4 -14.88 -19.02 -2.51
C GLU A 4 -14.83 -17.88 -3.53
N THR A 5 -14.40 -16.71 -3.08
CA THR A 5 -14.26 -15.51 -3.88
C THR A 5 -12.89 -14.88 -3.64
N GLU A 6 -12.59 -13.78 -4.28
CA GLU A 6 -11.33 -13.07 -4.05
C GLU A 6 -11.13 -12.68 -2.56
N ASN A 7 -12.23 -12.48 -1.82
CA ASN A 7 -12.22 -12.06 -0.41
C ASN A 7 -12.86 -13.07 0.56
N ILE A 8 -13.19 -14.30 0.10
CA ILE A 8 -13.72 -15.39 0.94
C ILE A 8 -12.95 -16.68 0.67
N GLU A 9 -12.50 -17.31 1.74
CA GLU A 9 -11.78 -18.59 1.72
C GLU A 9 -12.42 -19.59 2.67
N PHE A 10 -12.53 -20.87 2.26
CA PHE A 10 -13.08 -21.96 3.06
C PHE A 10 -12.00 -22.98 3.41
N LYS A 11 -12.03 -23.47 4.64
CA LYS A 11 -11.19 -24.57 5.11
C LYS A 11 -12.03 -25.52 5.98
N ALA A 12 -12.05 -26.79 5.62
CA ALA A 12 -12.80 -27.79 6.39
C ALA A 12 -12.24 -27.97 7.81
N GLN A 13 -10.93 -27.79 8.00
CA GLN A 13 -10.23 -27.91 9.27
C GLN A 13 -9.06 -26.95 9.35
N PHE A 14 -8.57 -26.72 10.57
CA PHE A 14 -7.37 -25.91 10.78
C PHE A 14 -6.11 -26.61 10.28
N THR A 15 -5.34 -25.92 9.46
CA THR A 15 -3.98 -26.26 9.07
C THR A 15 -3.14 -25.01 8.99
N GLU A 16 -1.82 -25.12 9.02
CA GLU A 16 -0.91 -23.95 8.89
C GLU A 16 -1.04 -23.21 7.56
N VAL A 17 -1.72 -23.79 6.58
CA VAL A 17 -2.07 -23.11 5.31
C VAL A 17 -2.91 -21.87 5.56
N ILE A 18 -3.71 -21.83 6.63
CA ILE A 18 -4.52 -20.66 7.00
C ILE A 18 -3.67 -19.41 7.23
N TYR A 19 -2.45 -19.54 7.71
CA TYR A 19 -1.54 -18.40 7.87
C TYR A 19 -1.23 -17.69 6.54
N LYS A 20 -1.13 -18.45 5.43
CA LYS A 20 -0.91 -17.88 4.10
C LYS A 20 -2.12 -17.07 3.65
N GLU A 21 -3.33 -17.55 3.94
CA GLU A 21 -4.57 -16.87 3.59
C GLU A 21 -4.67 -15.54 4.37
N VAL A 22 -4.41 -15.57 5.68
CA VAL A 22 -4.40 -14.36 6.52
C VAL A 22 -3.36 -13.36 6.04
N ILE A 23 -2.14 -13.81 5.72
CA ILE A 23 -1.09 -12.96 5.17
C ILE A 23 -1.52 -12.34 3.83
N ALA A 24 -2.09 -13.15 2.94
CA ALA A 24 -2.51 -12.68 1.62
C ALA A 24 -3.60 -11.61 1.74
N PHE A 25 -4.59 -11.81 2.62
CA PHE A 25 -5.63 -10.82 2.89
C PHE A 25 -5.07 -9.55 3.55
N ALA A 26 -4.16 -9.68 4.54
CA ALA A 26 -3.55 -8.51 5.18
C ALA A 26 -2.68 -7.69 4.22
N ASN A 27 -2.07 -8.32 3.22
CA ASN A 27 -1.26 -7.66 2.19
C ASN A 27 -2.08 -7.09 1.02
N THR A 28 -3.39 -7.40 0.94
CA THR A 28 -4.30 -6.90 -0.10
C THR A 28 -5.51 -6.20 0.54
N ASP A 29 -6.68 -6.34 -0.03
CA ASP A 29 -7.89 -5.59 0.36
C ASP A 29 -8.65 -6.21 1.55
N GLY A 30 -8.03 -7.15 2.25
CA GLY A 30 -8.68 -7.90 3.31
C GLY A 30 -9.56 -9.04 2.80
N GLY A 31 -10.23 -9.72 3.75
CA GLY A 31 -11.12 -10.83 3.43
C GLY A 31 -11.52 -11.65 4.66
N VAL A 32 -12.14 -12.79 4.41
CA VAL A 32 -12.64 -13.68 5.48
C VAL A 32 -12.25 -15.11 5.20
N VAL A 33 -11.68 -15.77 6.20
CA VAL A 33 -11.47 -17.22 6.20
C VAL A 33 -12.49 -17.88 7.13
N PHE A 34 -13.19 -18.88 6.63
CA PHE A 34 -14.07 -19.73 7.44
C PHE A 34 -13.42 -21.10 7.64
N VAL A 35 -13.26 -21.51 8.89
CA VAL A 35 -12.72 -22.82 9.28
C VAL A 35 -13.85 -23.67 9.83
N GLY A 36 -14.06 -24.84 9.25
CA GLY A 36 -15.20 -25.71 9.48
C GLY A 36 -16.21 -25.70 8.31
N ILE A 37 -15.81 -25.15 7.14
CA ILE A 37 -16.57 -25.20 5.89
C ILE A 37 -15.76 -25.94 4.83
N ASP A 38 -16.41 -26.86 4.10
CA ASP A 38 -15.79 -27.60 3.00
C ASP A 38 -15.73 -26.77 1.70
N ASN A 39 -15.04 -27.25 0.69
CA ASN A 39 -14.88 -26.57 -0.61
C ASN A 39 -16.20 -26.42 -1.39
N ASN A 40 -17.26 -27.09 -0.97
CA ASN A 40 -18.61 -26.97 -1.55
C ASN A 40 -19.46 -25.92 -0.81
N GLY A 41 -18.93 -25.28 0.22
CA GLY A 41 -19.63 -24.30 1.04
C GLY A 41 -20.52 -24.90 2.12
N ASN A 42 -20.38 -26.22 2.44
CA ASN A 42 -21.14 -26.86 3.49
C ASN A 42 -20.42 -26.72 4.82
N ALA A 43 -21.16 -26.33 5.86
CA ALA A 43 -20.63 -26.31 7.21
C ALA A 43 -20.46 -27.75 7.74
N VAL A 44 -19.22 -28.20 7.82
CA VAL A 44 -18.86 -29.50 8.41
C VAL A 44 -18.61 -29.38 9.91
N GLY A 45 -18.32 -28.19 10.40
CA GLY A 45 -18.03 -27.88 11.80
C GLY A 45 -16.73 -28.47 12.31
N LEU A 46 -16.20 -27.88 13.37
CA LEU A 46 -15.00 -28.36 14.06
C LEU A 46 -15.38 -29.28 15.23
N ALA A 47 -14.59 -30.30 15.50
CA ALA A 47 -14.88 -31.28 16.55
C ALA A 47 -14.87 -30.61 17.95
N ASP A 48 -13.84 -29.83 18.24
CA ASP A 48 -13.72 -28.98 19.43
C ASP A 48 -13.44 -27.55 18.99
N VAL A 49 -14.50 -26.75 18.86
CA VAL A 49 -14.42 -25.39 18.32
C VAL A 49 -13.65 -24.46 19.25
N ASP A 50 -13.72 -24.62 20.55
CA ASP A 50 -13.06 -23.75 21.54
C ASP A 50 -11.53 -24.01 21.54
N GLN A 51 -11.14 -25.28 21.47
CA GLN A 51 -9.73 -25.66 21.37
C GLN A 51 -9.14 -25.17 20.04
N GLU A 52 -9.83 -25.40 18.93
CA GLU A 52 -9.37 -24.94 17.60
C GLU A 52 -9.36 -23.41 17.49
N TYR A 53 -10.34 -22.72 18.08
CA TYR A 53 -10.34 -21.26 18.17
C TYR A 53 -9.07 -20.72 18.87
N THR A 54 -8.74 -21.29 20.02
CA THR A 54 -7.54 -20.93 20.78
C THR A 54 -6.26 -21.24 19.98
N ARG A 55 -6.21 -22.37 19.30
CA ARG A 55 -5.08 -22.77 18.45
C ARG A 55 -4.90 -21.84 17.26
N ILE A 56 -6.00 -21.46 16.59
CA ILE A 56 -6.01 -20.54 15.45
C ILE A 56 -5.50 -19.16 15.88
N THR A 57 -6.07 -18.60 16.94
CA THR A 57 -5.73 -17.25 17.40
C THR A 57 -4.27 -17.13 17.82
N ASN A 58 -3.78 -18.08 18.62
CA ASN A 58 -2.38 -18.13 19.03
C ASN A 58 -1.45 -18.36 17.84
N GLY A 59 -1.80 -19.29 16.95
CA GLY A 59 -0.99 -19.59 15.79
C GLY A 59 -0.82 -18.42 14.84
N ILE A 60 -1.88 -17.67 14.56
CA ILE A 60 -1.82 -16.47 13.70
C ILE A 60 -0.91 -15.41 14.34
N ARG A 61 -1.07 -15.13 15.64
CA ARG A 61 -0.22 -14.17 16.36
C ARG A 61 1.26 -14.57 16.33
N ASP A 62 1.55 -15.86 16.53
CA ASP A 62 2.92 -16.32 16.70
C ASP A 62 3.66 -16.57 15.37
N ALA A 63 2.91 -16.86 14.28
CA ALA A 63 3.45 -17.23 12.98
C ALA A 63 3.63 -16.06 12.02
N ILE A 64 2.93 -14.92 12.20
CA ILE A 64 2.90 -13.82 11.25
C ILE A 64 3.67 -12.62 11.80
N VAL A 65 4.45 -11.99 10.95
CA VAL A 65 5.26 -10.78 11.23
C VAL A 65 5.06 -9.80 10.06
N PRO A 66 4.94 -8.49 10.32
CA PRO A 66 4.70 -7.81 11.60
C PRO A 66 3.45 -8.30 12.32
N ASP A 67 3.21 -7.85 13.56
CA ASP A 67 2.02 -8.23 14.31
C ASP A 67 0.74 -7.84 13.54
N VAL A 68 -0.06 -8.83 13.22
CA VAL A 68 -1.30 -8.71 12.42
C VAL A 68 -2.56 -8.63 13.30
N THR A 69 -2.43 -8.77 14.63
CA THR A 69 -3.57 -8.97 15.54
C THR A 69 -4.57 -7.81 15.55
N MET A 70 -4.12 -6.59 15.32
CA MET A 70 -5.02 -5.42 15.20
C MET A 70 -5.93 -5.48 13.97
N PHE A 71 -5.55 -6.21 12.94
CA PHE A 71 -6.24 -6.32 11.66
C PHE A 71 -7.07 -7.60 11.54
N VAL A 72 -7.08 -8.45 12.57
CA VAL A 72 -7.78 -9.73 12.55
C VAL A 72 -8.86 -9.76 13.64
N ARG A 73 -10.05 -10.18 13.26
CA ARG A 73 -11.18 -10.41 14.17
C ARG A 73 -11.65 -11.85 14.07
N PHE A 74 -11.80 -12.48 15.21
CA PHE A 74 -12.22 -13.86 15.31
C PHE A 74 -13.61 -13.95 15.90
N SER A 75 -14.44 -14.86 15.40
CA SER A 75 -15.74 -15.20 15.99
C SER A 75 -16.09 -16.67 15.73
N ILE A 76 -16.76 -17.28 16.68
CA ILE A 76 -17.39 -18.60 16.49
C ILE A 76 -18.80 -18.34 15.93
N GLN A 77 -19.09 -18.99 14.82
CA GLN A 77 -20.39 -18.96 14.17
C GLN A 77 -21.21 -20.21 14.54
N ASP A 78 -22.49 -20.20 14.16
CA ASP A 78 -23.30 -21.41 14.23
C ASP A 78 -22.62 -22.60 13.55
N ASN A 79 -23.05 -23.82 13.89
CA ASN A 79 -22.49 -25.06 13.36
C ASN A 79 -20.98 -25.28 13.63
N ARG A 80 -20.45 -24.66 14.69
CA ARG A 80 -19.04 -24.81 15.12
C ARG A 80 -18.03 -24.41 14.03
N VAL A 81 -18.29 -23.28 13.37
CA VAL A 81 -17.41 -22.68 12.37
C VAL A 81 -16.68 -21.51 12.99
N VAL A 82 -15.37 -21.42 12.78
CA VAL A 82 -14.57 -20.23 13.16
C VAL A 82 -14.47 -19.30 11.96
N ARG A 83 -14.91 -18.05 12.15
CA ARG A 83 -14.77 -16.98 11.18
C ARG A 83 -13.57 -16.10 11.56
N ILE A 84 -12.66 -15.91 10.62
CA ILE A 84 -11.47 -15.06 10.73
C ILE A 84 -11.65 -13.92 9.73
N ALA A 85 -12.01 -12.73 10.20
CA ALA A 85 -12.09 -11.54 9.36
C ALA A 85 -10.76 -10.79 9.41
N VAL A 86 -10.16 -10.58 8.27
CA VAL A 86 -8.87 -9.91 8.09
C VAL A 86 -9.11 -8.60 7.36
N SER A 87 -8.70 -7.49 7.95
CA SER A 87 -8.64 -6.20 7.28
C SER A 87 -7.29 -6.02 6.60
N GLU A 88 -7.23 -5.15 5.61
CA GLU A 88 -5.96 -4.69 5.05
C GLU A 88 -5.05 -4.14 6.16
N GLY A 89 -3.81 -4.59 6.18
CA GLY A 89 -2.83 -4.18 7.18
C GLY A 89 -2.05 -2.94 6.73
N SER A 90 -1.64 -2.11 7.69
CA SER A 90 -0.90 -0.87 7.42
C SER A 90 0.62 -1.04 7.37
N ASN A 91 1.16 -2.14 7.90
CA ASN A 91 2.61 -2.37 8.00
C ASN A 91 3.07 -3.49 7.05
N LYS A 92 2.68 -3.38 5.78
CA LYS A 92 3.04 -4.35 4.74
C LYS A 92 4.54 -4.33 4.42
N PRO A 93 5.12 -5.46 4.02
CA PRO A 93 4.48 -6.77 3.83
C PRO A 93 4.43 -7.62 5.10
N TYR A 94 3.27 -8.25 5.33
CA TYR A 94 3.14 -9.32 6.31
C TYR A 94 3.70 -10.61 5.72
N TYR A 95 4.35 -11.43 6.56
CA TYR A 95 5.00 -12.66 6.12
C TYR A 95 5.05 -13.73 7.20
N LEU A 96 5.26 -14.98 6.79
CA LEU A 96 5.52 -16.11 7.70
C LEU A 96 6.87 -15.93 8.38
N LYS A 97 6.88 -15.82 9.71
CA LYS A 97 8.08 -15.67 10.54
C LYS A 97 9.15 -16.71 10.22
N GLY A 98 8.77 -17.97 10.10
CA GLY A 98 9.69 -19.07 9.81
C GLY A 98 10.25 -19.09 8.37
N LYS A 99 9.66 -18.29 7.45
CA LYS A 99 10.12 -18.18 6.05
C LYS A 99 10.85 -16.87 5.77
N GLY A 100 10.57 -15.82 6.55
CA GLY A 100 11.18 -14.52 6.39
C GLY A 100 10.61 -13.71 5.21
N LEU A 101 11.14 -12.50 5.04
CA LEU A 101 10.71 -11.51 4.05
C LEU A 101 11.22 -11.86 2.64
N LYS A 102 10.61 -12.83 2.00
CA LYS A 102 10.93 -13.30 0.65
C LYS A 102 9.71 -14.01 0.03
N PRO A 103 9.70 -14.29 -1.29
CA PRO A 103 8.52 -14.80 -1.99
C PRO A 103 7.81 -15.98 -1.33
N ASN A 104 8.55 -16.93 -0.78
CA ASN A 104 7.95 -18.11 -0.12
C ASN A 104 7.44 -17.83 1.32
N GLY A 105 7.56 -16.60 1.80
CA GLY A 105 7.04 -16.14 3.09
C GLY A 105 5.96 -15.07 2.97
N VAL A 106 5.94 -14.31 1.87
CA VAL A 106 4.97 -13.24 1.61
C VAL A 106 3.95 -13.71 0.59
N TYR A 107 2.67 -13.51 0.87
CA TYR A 107 1.56 -13.93 0.01
C TYR A 107 0.64 -12.75 -0.28
N VAL A 108 0.02 -12.76 -1.47
CA VAL A 108 -0.99 -11.79 -1.92
C VAL A 108 -2.16 -12.54 -2.55
N ARG A 109 -3.35 -11.92 -2.57
CA ARG A 109 -4.50 -12.50 -3.28
C ARG A 109 -4.39 -12.22 -4.77
N GLN A 110 -4.70 -13.23 -5.57
CA GLN A 110 -4.87 -13.14 -6.99
C GLN A 110 -6.10 -13.94 -7.40
N GLY A 111 -7.21 -13.26 -7.59
CA GLY A 111 -8.51 -13.90 -7.70
C GLY A 111 -8.82 -14.71 -6.42
N THR A 112 -9.20 -15.97 -6.57
CA THR A 112 -9.52 -16.86 -5.45
C THR A 112 -8.29 -17.56 -4.82
N SER A 113 -7.07 -17.21 -5.21
CA SER A 113 -5.87 -17.91 -4.76
C SER A 113 -4.93 -16.99 -3.98
N SER A 114 -4.30 -17.54 -2.92
CA SER A 114 -3.17 -16.91 -2.25
C SER A 114 -1.87 -17.38 -2.87
N VAL A 115 -1.18 -16.46 -3.56
CA VAL A 115 0.06 -16.74 -4.30
C VAL A 115 1.27 -16.05 -3.65
N PRO A 116 2.49 -16.61 -3.80
CA PRO A 116 3.69 -15.93 -3.36
C PRO A 116 3.87 -14.57 -4.06
N ALA A 117 4.17 -13.54 -3.29
CA ALA A 117 4.48 -12.22 -3.85
C ALA A 117 5.83 -12.24 -4.58
N SER A 118 5.90 -11.57 -5.72
CA SER A 118 7.16 -11.38 -6.44
C SER A 118 8.10 -10.45 -5.66
N PRO A 119 9.42 -10.51 -5.91
CA PRO A 119 10.37 -9.58 -5.30
C PRO A 119 10.05 -8.10 -5.59
N ALA A 120 9.42 -7.80 -6.73
CA ALA A 120 8.99 -6.45 -7.08
C ALA A 120 7.82 -5.98 -6.21
N GLN A 121 6.81 -6.83 -6.02
CA GLN A 121 5.68 -6.54 -5.14
C GLN A 121 6.12 -6.36 -3.67
N ILE A 122 7.05 -7.21 -3.19
CA ILE A 122 7.60 -7.08 -1.83
C ILE A 122 8.28 -5.70 -1.67
N ARG A 123 9.12 -5.29 -2.62
CA ARG A 123 9.77 -3.97 -2.59
C ARG A 123 8.77 -2.82 -2.64
N GLN A 124 7.70 -2.97 -3.41
CA GLN A 124 6.65 -1.96 -3.49
C GLN A 124 5.92 -1.83 -2.15
N MET A 125 5.48 -2.94 -1.54
CA MET A 125 4.84 -2.94 -0.23
C MET A 125 5.72 -2.32 0.87
N ILE A 126 7.03 -2.57 0.85
CA ILE A 126 7.98 -1.94 1.78
C ILE A 126 7.96 -0.42 1.61
N LYS A 127 8.07 0.07 0.38
CA LYS A 127 8.05 1.52 0.10
C LYS A 127 6.75 2.19 0.55
N GLU A 128 5.62 1.54 0.29
CA GLU A 128 4.30 2.05 0.68
C GLU A 128 4.11 2.06 2.20
N SER A 129 4.65 1.07 2.89
CA SER A 129 4.53 0.92 4.34
C SER A 129 5.49 1.80 5.13
N ASP A 130 6.72 1.96 4.64
CA ASP A 130 7.74 2.77 5.32
C ASP A 130 7.46 4.28 5.18
N GLY A 131 6.41 4.64 4.42
CA GLY A 131 6.05 6.03 4.17
C GLY A 131 7.12 6.76 3.37
N ASP A 132 7.92 6.02 2.60
CA ASP A 132 8.86 6.57 1.61
C ASP A 132 8.06 7.19 0.46
N ALA A 133 7.39 8.29 0.78
CA ALA A 133 6.86 9.18 -0.22
C ALA A 133 8.06 9.73 -1.02
N PHE A 134 8.05 9.59 -2.34
CA PHE A 134 9.13 10.04 -3.21
C PHE A 134 9.51 11.50 -2.89
N GLU A 135 8.52 12.33 -2.61
CA GLU A 135 8.68 13.74 -2.28
C GLU A 135 9.45 13.98 -0.98
N GLU A 136 9.38 13.07 0.01
CA GLU A 136 10.09 13.19 1.30
C GLU A 136 11.52 12.66 1.25
N MET A 137 11.87 11.87 0.22
CA MET A 137 13.22 11.35 0.05
C MET A 137 14.20 12.48 -0.25
N ARG A 138 15.46 12.30 0.18
CA ARG A 138 16.55 13.23 -0.16
C ARG A 138 16.71 13.34 -1.67
N SER A 139 16.74 14.57 -2.17
CA SER A 139 17.08 14.85 -3.57
C SER A 139 18.55 14.56 -3.86
N MET A 140 18.83 14.06 -5.04
CA MET A 140 20.20 13.95 -5.56
C MET A 140 20.79 15.33 -5.90
N GLU A 141 19.93 16.28 -6.32
CA GLU A 141 20.33 17.66 -6.59
C GLU A 141 20.12 18.50 -5.32
N GLN A 142 21.17 19.19 -4.90
CA GLN A 142 21.18 20.01 -3.69
C GLN A 142 21.46 21.51 -3.98
N ASN A 143 21.75 21.87 -5.24
CA ASN A 143 21.94 23.25 -5.65
C ASN A 143 20.65 23.79 -6.27
N LEU A 144 19.67 24.11 -5.41
CA LEU A 144 18.32 24.50 -5.81
C LEU A 144 18.03 25.98 -5.53
N SER A 145 17.32 26.63 -6.47
CA SER A 145 16.69 27.95 -6.31
C SER A 145 15.18 27.84 -6.44
N PHE A 146 14.44 28.81 -5.89
CA PHE A 146 13.00 28.74 -5.72
C PHE A 146 12.30 30.05 -6.10
N GLU A 147 12.71 30.71 -7.20
CA GLU A 147 12.13 32.00 -7.61
C GLU A 147 10.65 31.86 -8.00
N ALA A 148 10.33 30.86 -8.84
CA ALA A 148 8.95 30.59 -9.23
C ALA A 148 8.07 30.17 -8.03
N ALA A 149 8.60 29.35 -7.13
CA ALA A 149 7.89 28.97 -5.91
C ALA A 149 7.64 30.17 -5.00
N ALA A 150 8.65 31.03 -4.76
CA ALA A 150 8.52 32.22 -3.94
C ALA A 150 7.43 33.18 -4.48
N ASN A 151 7.42 33.42 -5.78
CA ASN A 151 6.40 34.21 -6.43
C ASN A 151 4.99 33.61 -6.28
N ALA A 152 4.86 32.31 -6.47
CA ALA A 152 3.57 31.65 -6.30
C ALA A 152 3.06 31.73 -4.85
N PHE A 153 3.91 31.49 -3.86
CA PHE A 153 3.54 31.60 -2.45
C PHE A 153 3.16 33.02 -2.06
N GLU A 154 3.89 34.04 -2.56
CA GLU A 154 3.57 35.45 -2.34
C GLU A 154 2.19 35.81 -2.93
N LYS A 155 1.90 35.37 -4.15
CA LYS A 155 0.60 35.58 -4.83
C LYS A 155 -0.59 35.06 -3.98
N TYR A 156 -0.41 33.99 -3.24
CA TYR A 156 -1.43 33.43 -2.35
C TYR A 156 -1.30 33.87 -0.89
N GLY A 157 -0.41 34.80 -0.56
CA GLY A 157 -0.21 35.31 0.78
C GLY A 157 0.35 34.31 1.77
N VAL A 158 1.06 33.29 1.30
CA VAL A 158 1.68 32.24 2.12
C VAL A 158 3.15 32.56 2.35
N PRO A 159 3.64 32.63 3.61
CA PRO A 159 5.05 32.89 3.87
C PRO A 159 5.95 31.78 3.31
N PHE A 160 6.96 32.17 2.51
CA PHE A 160 7.95 31.28 1.95
C PHE A 160 9.36 31.79 2.28
N GLY A 161 10.17 30.94 2.93
CA GLY A 161 11.54 31.29 3.31
C GLY A 161 12.22 30.12 4.03
N LYS A 162 13.52 30.23 4.23
CA LYS A 162 14.34 29.16 4.81
C LYS A 162 13.80 28.63 6.16
N GLU A 163 13.24 29.52 6.97
CA GLU A 163 12.63 29.19 8.26
C GLU A 163 11.37 28.31 8.15
N LYS A 164 10.78 28.27 6.95
CA LYS A 164 9.59 27.44 6.65
C LYS A 164 9.92 26.14 5.92
N TYR A 165 11.12 26.00 5.38
CA TYR A 165 11.49 24.85 4.54
C TYR A 165 11.22 23.51 5.21
N ARG A 166 11.55 23.37 6.50
CA ARG A 166 11.27 22.14 7.25
C ARG A 166 9.77 21.88 7.41
N ALA A 167 8.99 22.89 7.72
CA ALA A 167 7.54 22.77 7.89
C ALA A 167 6.82 22.47 6.57
N LEU A 168 7.36 22.94 5.45
CA LEU A 168 6.86 22.69 4.10
C LEU A 168 7.38 21.39 3.48
N GLY A 169 8.21 20.62 4.18
CA GLY A 169 8.80 19.39 3.65
C GLY A 169 9.88 19.60 2.59
N ILE A 170 10.37 20.83 2.41
CA ILE A 170 11.42 21.19 1.44
C ILE A 170 12.79 20.66 1.89
N THR A 171 13.04 20.65 3.20
CA THR A 171 14.22 20.01 3.80
C THR A 171 13.83 18.84 4.68
N GLN A 172 14.74 17.87 4.82
CA GLN A 172 14.55 16.72 5.71
C GLN A 172 14.42 17.16 7.18
N LYS A 173 13.76 16.32 7.98
CA LYS A 173 13.51 16.62 9.41
C LYS A 173 14.78 16.69 10.24
N ASN A 174 15.80 15.92 9.87
CA ASN A 174 17.02 15.68 10.66
C ASN A 174 18.24 16.48 10.19
N ASP A 175 18.20 17.02 8.99
CA ASP A 175 19.26 17.83 8.40
C ASP A 175 18.67 18.94 7.48
N GLU A 176 19.55 19.73 6.86
CA GLU A 176 19.13 20.80 5.95
C GLU A 176 19.17 20.38 4.47
N LEU A 177 19.26 19.08 4.20
CA LEU A 177 19.31 18.57 2.84
C LEU A 177 17.95 18.64 2.18
N PHE A 178 17.91 19.08 0.92
CA PHE A 178 16.70 19.19 0.14
C PHE A 178 16.10 17.84 -0.19
N THR A 179 14.77 17.79 -0.17
CA THR A 179 13.95 16.65 -0.56
C THR A 179 13.63 16.67 -2.05
N ASN A 180 13.06 15.58 -2.57
CA ASN A 180 12.56 15.56 -3.95
C ASN A 180 11.38 16.54 -4.15
N LEU A 181 10.60 16.85 -3.10
CA LEU A 181 9.62 17.92 -3.14
C LEU A 181 10.32 19.25 -3.47
N ALA A 182 11.46 19.54 -2.82
CA ALA A 182 12.25 20.72 -3.13
C ALA A 182 12.65 20.75 -4.61
N LEU A 183 13.12 19.61 -5.17
CA LEU A 183 13.47 19.55 -6.58
C LEU A 183 12.26 19.82 -7.49
N ILE A 184 11.10 19.27 -7.20
CA ILE A 184 9.87 19.46 -8.00
C ILE A 184 9.43 20.94 -8.04
N ILE A 185 9.53 21.63 -6.90
CA ILE A 185 9.14 23.05 -6.81
C ILE A 185 10.26 24.03 -7.18
N SER A 186 11.50 23.53 -7.36
CA SER A 186 12.65 24.37 -7.70
C SER A 186 12.67 24.79 -9.17
N ASP A 187 13.43 25.85 -9.47
CA ASP A 187 13.67 26.31 -10.84
C ASP A 187 14.51 25.30 -11.65
N GLN A 188 15.18 24.37 -10.97
CA GLN A 188 15.99 23.27 -11.54
C GLN A 188 15.19 21.97 -11.77
N CYS A 189 13.87 21.98 -11.61
CA CYS A 189 13.05 20.80 -11.84
C CYS A 189 13.23 20.27 -13.27
N ALA A 190 13.69 19.02 -13.37
CA ALA A 190 13.91 18.36 -14.66
C ALA A 190 12.65 17.64 -15.18
N HIS A 191 11.60 17.55 -14.37
CA HIS A 191 10.33 16.97 -14.77
C HIS A 191 9.51 17.99 -15.57
N THR A 192 8.86 17.52 -16.63
CA THR A 192 8.09 18.39 -17.54
C THR A 192 6.63 17.98 -17.58
N THR A 193 5.76 18.96 -17.77
CA THR A 193 4.34 18.73 -18.07
C THR A 193 4.15 18.74 -19.57
N LYS A 194 3.56 17.67 -20.12
CA LYS A 194 3.25 17.53 -21.54
C LYS A 194 1.76 17.65 -21.74
N VAL A 195 1.34 18.61 -22.54
CA VAL A 195 -0.07 18.85 -22.86
C VAL A 195 -0.30 18.50 -24.32
N ALA A 196 -1.28 17.63 -24.59
CA ALA A 196 -1.73 17.29 -25.92
C ALA A 196 -3.13 17.89 -26.18
N VAL A 197 -3.29 18.58 -27.28
CA VAL A 197 -4.58 19.12 -27.72
C VAL A 197 -5.09 18.28 -28.87
N PHE A 198 -6.30 17.74 -28.74
CA PHE A 198 -6.98 16.98 -29.77
C PHE A 198 -8.03 17.87 -30.46
N GLY A 199 -8.22 17.64 -31.76
CA GLY A 199 -9.18 18.37 -32.58
C GLY A 199 -10.60 17.85 -32.55
N ASP A 200 -10.82 16.71 -31.89
CA ASP A 200 -12.11 16.01 -31.79
C ASP A 200 -12.30 15.35 -30.42
N ASP A 201 -13.56 15.09 -30.08
CA ASP A 201 -13.94 14.44 -28.79
C ASP A 201 -13.54 12.98 -28.71
N SER A 202 -13.13 12.35 -29.80
CA SER A 202 -12.67 10.96 -29.85
C SER A 202 -11.19 10.80 -29.56
N ASN A 203 -10.47 11.92 -29.39
CA ASN A 203 -9.02 11.97 -29.17
C ASN A 203 -8.20 11.26 -30.27
N THR A 204 -8.71 11.26 -31.50
CA THR A 204 -8.06 10.59 -32.62
C THR A 204 -7.26 11.54 -33.50
N THR A 205 -7.65 12.82 -33.56
CA THR A 205 -6.98 13.83 -34.37
C THR A 205 -6.11 14.72 -33.49
N PHE A 206 -4.82 14.47 -33.51
CA PHE A 206 -3.83 15.28 -32.79
C PHE A 206 -3.65 16.65 -33.46
N LYS A 207 -3.83 17.71 -32.70
CA LYS A 207 -3.80 19.08 -33.18
C LYS A 207 -2.53 19.85 -32.81
N ASP A 208 -2.12 19.73 -31.55
CA ASP A 208 -0.96 20.43 -31.00
C ASP A 208 -0.42 19.74 -29.76
N ASN A 209 0.87 19.95 -29.46
CA ASN A 209 1.45 19.55 -28.20
C ASN A 209 2.34 20.69 -27.66
N LYS A 210 2.39 20.76 -26.34
CA LYS A 210 3.29 21.68 -25.63
C LYS A 210 3.98 20.93 -24.52
N GLU A 211 5.22 21.32 -24.24
CA GLU A 211 6.00 20.80 -23.12
C GLU A 211 6.48 21.99 -22.27
N PHE A 212 6.17 21.95 -20.98
CA PHE A 212 6.51 22.98 -20.01
C PHE A 212 7.55 22.42 -19.03
N GLY A 213 8.60 23.17 -18.75
CA GLY A 213 9.70 22.80 -17.86
C GLY A 213 9.91 23.79 -16.72
N GLY A 214 10.91 23.55 -15.88
CA GLY A 214 11.19 24.33 -14.69
C GLY A 214 10.29 23.97 -13.51
N SER A 215 10.17 24.85 -12.52
CA SER A 215 9.33 24.65 -11.34
C SER A 215 7.91 24.22 -11.71
N ILE A 216 7.31 23.30 -10.93
CA ILE A 216 5.90 22.90 -11.13
C ILE A 216 4.95 24.10 -11.09
N PHE A 217 5.28 25.16 -10.33
CA PHE A 217 4.49 26.39 -10.29
C PHE A 217 4.53 27.15 -11.62
N ALA A 218 5.71 27.25 -12.25
CA ALA A 218 5.85 27.86 -13.58
C ALA A 218 5.11 27.00 -14.63
N GLN A 219 5.28 25.69 -14.60
CA GLN A 219 4.57 24.78 -15.51
C GLN A 219 3.05 24.90 -15.40
N LEU A 220 2.51 25.09 -14.19
CA LEU A 220 1.07 25.27 -13.95
C LEU A 220 0.55 26.61 -14.49
N GLU A 221 1.34 27.68 -14.41
CA GLU A 221 0.94 29.00 -14.94
C GLU A 221 0.99 29.05 -16.48
N ASP A 222 1.91 28.29 -17.09
CA ASP A 222 2.11 28.24 -18.53
C ASP A 222 1.15 27.29 -19.27
N THR A 223 0.45 26.40 -18.54
CA THR A 223 -0.51 25.39 -19.06
C THR A 223 -1.91 25.96 -19.21
#